data_c25c7ddf9b317d868b5fbe0cf91f6203
#
_entry.id   c25c7ddf9b317d868b5fbe0cf91f6203
#
_cell.length_a   1.000
_cell.length_b   1.000
_cell.length_c   1.000
_cell.angle_alpha   90.00
_cell.angle_beta   90.00
_cell.angle_gamma   90.00
#
_symmetry.space_group_name_H-M   'P 1'
#
loop_
_entity.id
_entity.type
_entity.pdbx_description
1 polymer ?
#
loop_
_entity_poly.entity_id
_entity_poly.type
_entity_poly.pdbx_seq_one_letter_code
_entity_poly.pdbx_strand_id
1 'polypeptide(L)'
;MSQVSTPPATGARFDSGNGLVRLHKVLISILLLGLVAAAPARAQLTIEIVGGSGSAIPIAIVPFENESNWPLGITGIVGADLVRSGLFRQVDTTGVAPRPVRAEDVRAADWRARGADAVVVGSMRPTADGRVEVRFALVDAVKQMQLAAVTYTVTPAQFRATAHRIADVIYEKLTGDKGVFSTRIAYITKQGARYELHVADADGGNPQAIVTSNEPLLSPAWSPDGTRIAYVSLENKKPVVYVQNLDTGRRQVLANFRGSNSAPAWSPDGRRLIVTLTKDGGSQLFLINADGTGVTRLLSSPGIDTEASFMPDGQSVLFTSDRGGTPQIYRLRLASNTVERLTFEGGHNVSPRALPDGKGFVFVRREGGRFAICIQDFATRQVQVLTQGPLDESPSVAPNARLIIYAAQQGGRGILAGVSSDGRVKQRLVSPAADVREPAWGPLPR
;
A
#
# COMPACT_ATOMS: atom_id res chain seq x y z
N MET A 1 21.19 98.96 3.99
CA MET A 1 22.64 98.66 4.02
C MET A 1 22.84 97.23 4.32
N SER A 2 23.64 96.58 3.56
CA SER A 2 24.11 95.21 3.61
C SER A 2 23.44 94.28 2.60
N GLN A 3 24.21 94.09 1.56
CA GLN A 3 23.96 93.11 0.48
C GLN A 3 24.21 91.70 0.98
N VAL A 4 23.37 90.75 0.53
CA VAL A 4 23.62 89.32 0.67
C VAL A 4 23.75 88.75 -0.74
N SER A 5 24.92 88.19 -1.03
CA SER A 5 25.30 87.52 -2.28
C SER A 5 24.81 86.12 -2.31
N THR A 6 24.20 85.75 -3.42
CA THR A 6 23.84 84.30 -3.73
C THR A 6 25.01 83.63 -4.48
N PRO A 7 25.31 82.37 -4.17
CA PRO A 7 26.23 81.54 -4.97
C PRO A 7 25.50 80.73 -6.07
N PRO A 8 26.20 80.30 -7.13
CA PRO A 8 25.63 79.76 -8.35
C PRO A 8 25.23 78.24 -8.20
N ALA A 9 24.16 77.88 -8.93
CA ALA A 9 23.64 76.54 -9.00
C ALA A 9 24.54 75.63 -9.87
N THR A 10 25.02 74.53 -9.28
CA THR A 10 25.64 73.40 -9.98
C THR A 10 24.59 72.38 -10.38
N GLY A 11 24.35 72.25 -11.70
CA GLY A 11 23.44 71.29 -12.26
C GLY A 11 23.99 69.86 -12.16
N ALA A 12 23.33 69.02 -11.40
CA ALA A 12 23.56 67.57 -11.39
C ALA A 12 22.65 66.95 -12.46
N ARG A 13 23.24 66.41 -13.52
CA ARG A 13 22.54 65.50 -14.47
C ARG A 13 22.30 64.20 -13.80
N PHE A 14 21.04 63.85 -13.55
CA PHE A 14 20.64 62.52 -13.19
C PHE A 14 20.59 61.63 -14.45
N ASP A 15 21.48 60.66 -14.50
CA ASP A 15 21.49 59.56 -15.51
C ASP A 15 20.43 58.53 -15.13
N SER A 16 19.19 58.65 -15.68
CA SER A 16 18.02 57.83 -15.33
C SER A 16 17.90 56.52 -16.14
N GLY A 17 18.93 56.16 -16.94
CA GLY A 17 18.84 55.03 -17.86
C GLY A 17 19.25 53.67 -17.30
N ASN A 18 20.12 53.59 -16.29
CA ASN A 18 20.72 52.33 -15.83
C ASN A 18 20.05 51.69 -14.60
N GLY A 19 19.22 52.42 -13.86
CA GLY A 19 18.53 51.89 -12.67
C GLY A 19 17.38 50.94 -12.99
N LEU A 20 16.57 51.24 -13.99
CA LEU A 20 15.41 50.45 -14.38
C LEU A 20 15.82 49.11 -15.00
N VAL A 21 16.87 49.04 -15.80
CA VAL A 21 17.37 47.81 -16.42
C VAL A 21 17.97 46.85 -15.37
N ARG A 22 18.61 47.36 -14.33
CA ARG A 22 19.12 46.54 -13.22
C ARG A 22 17.99 46.01 -12.34
N LEU A 23 16.95 46.81 -12.08
CA LEU A 23 15.78 46.36 -11.29
C LEU A 23 14.99 45.24 -12.00
N HIS A 24 14.79 45.33 -13.33
CA HIS A 24 14.15 44.31 -14.13
C HIS A 24 14.96 43.00 -14.18
N LYS A 25 16.29 43.07 -14.28
CA LYS A 25 17.13 41.86 -14.26
C LYS A 25 17.13 41.16 -12.90
N VAL A 26 17.10 41.90 -11.79
CA VAL A 26 17.00 41.33 -10.43
C VAL A 26 15.62 40.74 -10.20
N LEU A 27 14.54 41.38 -10.63
CA LEU A 27 13.16 40.83 -10.53
C LEU A 27 12.96 39.58 -11.38
N ILE A 28 13.51 39.51 -12.59
CA ILE A 28 13.46 38.33 -13.45
C ILE A 28 14.31 37.20 -12.86
N SER A 29 15.46 37.47 -12.26
CA SER A 29 16.29 36.47 -11.59
C SER A 29 15.62 35.91 -10.32
N ILE A 30 14.91 36.70 -9.55
CA ILE A 30 14.15 36.26 -8.37
C ILE A 30 12.92 35.47 -8.82
N LEU A 31 12.27 35.84 -9.92
CA LEU A 31 11.13 35.10 -10.47
C LEU A 31 11.57 33.72 -11.03
N LEU A 32 12.73 33.64 -11.69
CA LEU A 32 13.31 32.38 -12.18
C LEU A 32 13.82 31.50 -11.03
N LEU A 33 14.36 32.05 -9.94
CA LEU A 33 14.74 31.28 -8.75
C LEU A 33 13.51 30.75 -8.00
N GLY A 34 12.38 31.47 -8.02
CA GLY A 34 11.11 31.00 -7.44
C GLY A 34 10.43 29.86 -8.21
N LEU A 35 10.66 29.75 -9.54
CA LEU A 35 10.10 28.67 -10.35
C LEU A 35 10.84 27.32 -10.20
N VAL A 36 12.08 27.31 -9.71
CA VAL A 36 12.87 26.07 -9.52
C VAL A 36 12.55 25.38 -8.19
N ALA A 37 11.88 26.07 -7.25
CA ALA A 37 11.59 25.51 -5.91
C ALA A 37 10.22 24.82 -5.76
N ALA A 38 9.39 24.79 -6.80
CA ALA A 38 8.13 24.05 -6.79
C ALA A 38 8.32 22.63 -7.35
N ALA A 39 9.19 21.83 -6.72
CA ALA A 39 9.10 20.39 -6.90
C ALA A 39 7.72 19.95 -6.40
N PRO A 40 6.91 19.20 -7.19
CA PRO A 40 5.65 18.70 -6.70
C PRO A 40 5.92 17.87 -5.46
N ALA A 41 5.35 18.26 -4.32
CA ALA A 41 5.37 17.46 -3.12
C ALA A 41 4.65 16.14 -3.46
N ARG A 42 5.43 15.11 -3.79
CA ARG A 42 4.89 13.76 -3.99
C ARG A 42 4.29 13.32 -2.66
N ALA A 43 3.06 12.87 -2.71
CA ALA A 43 2.36 12.33 -1.54
C ALA A 43 3.01 10.99 -1.14
N GLN A 44 4.18 11.07 -0.50
CA GLN A 44 4.85 9.90 0.05
C GLN A 44 4.17 9.54 1.37
N LEU A 45 3.78 8.27 1.50
CA LEU A 45 3.27 7.74 2.76
C LEU A 45 4.43 7.54 3.73
N THR A 46 4.24 7.96 4.99
CA THR A 46 5.17 7.68 6.10
C THR A 46 4.53 6.67 7.02
N ILE A 47 5.27 5.63 7.40
CA ILE A 47 4.77 4.56 8.27
C ILE A 47 5.20 4.82 9.71
N GLU A 48 4.21 4.80 10.62
CA GLU A 48 4.40 4.84 12.06
C GLU A 48 3.87 3.55 12.68
N ILE A 49 4.68 2.86 13.49
CA ILE A 49 4.30 1.65 14.22
C ILE A 49 3.76 2.06 15.58
N VAL A 50 2.52 1.65 15.91
CA VAL A 50 1.80 2.04 17.13
C VAL A 50 1.62 0.85 18.10
N GLY A 51 2.35 -0.22 17.93
CA GLY A 51 2.31 -1.38 18.82
C GLY A 51 3.19 -2.49 18.28
N GLY A 52 3.59 -3.43 19.13
CA GLY A 52 4.42 -4.56 18.75
C GLY A 52 4.19 -5.73 19.68
N SER A 53 4.56 -6.95 19.26
CA SER A 53 4.51 -8.13 20.09
C SER A 53 5.64 -8.10 21.12
N GLY A 54 5.36 -8.43 22.39
CA GLY A 54 6.39 -8.57 23.45
C GLY A 54 7.40 -9.69 23.17
N SER A 55 7.22 -10.49 22.11
CA SER A 55 8.05 -11.61 21.69
C SER A 55 8.71 -11.39 20.32
N ALA A 56 9.04 -10.16 19.97
CA ALA A 56 9.70 -9.84 18.70
C ALA A 56 11.08 -10.50 18.61
N ILE A 57 11.35 -11.15 17.47
CA ILE A 57 12.62 -11.81 17.15
C ILE A 57 13.74 -10.76 17.06
N PRO A 58 14.77 -10.83 17.91
CA PRO A 58 15.89 -9.90 17.83
C PRO A 58 16.79 -10.25 16.65
N ILE A 59 16.91 -9.34 15.69
CA ILE A 59 17.71 -9.51 14.49
C ILE A 59 18.75 -8.42 14.34
N ALA A 60 19.99 -8.80 14.08
CA ALA A 60 21.08 -7.89 13.71
C ALA A 60 21.20 -7.85 12.18
N ILE A 61 21.11 -6.67 11.59
CA ILE A 61 21.32 -6.46 10.17
C ILE A 61 22.61 -5.65 10.03
N VAL A 62 23.69 -6.33 9.67
CA VAL A 62 25.00 -5.70 9.50
C VAL A 62 25.00 -4.94 8.18
N PRO A 63 25.43 -3.67 8.14
CA PRO A 63 25.59 -2.95 6.88
C PRO A 63 26.42 -3.75 5.88
N PHE A 64 25.90 -3.96 4.67
CA PHE A 64 26.57 -4.78 3.66
C PHE A 64 27.90 -4.15 3.24
N GLU A 65 28.90 -4.98 2.97
CA GLU A 65 30.18 -4.53 2.46
C GLU A 65 29.96 -3.71 1.17
N ASN A 66 30.63 -2.55 1.08
CA ASN A 66 30.51 -1.58 -0.04
C ASN A 66 29.13 -0.93 -0.25
N GLU A 67 28.17 -1.10 0.66
CA GLU A 67 26.85 -0.49 0.54
C GLU A 67 26.90 1.04 0.49
N SER A 68 27.84 1.66 1.22
CA SER A 68 28.05 3.12 1.25
C SER A 68 28.49 3.72 -0.09
N ASN A 69 28.92 2.91 -1.05
CA ASN A 69 29.31 3.36 -2.39
C ASN A 69 28.09 3.64 -3.29
N TRP A 70 26.89 3.37 -2.81
CA TRP A 70 25.64 3.49 -3.58
C TRP A 70 24.69 4.51 -2.97
N PRO A 71 23.89 5.21 -3.80
CA PRO A 71 22.98 6.25 -3.32
C PRO A 71 21.86 5.73 -2.40
N LEU A 72 21.54 4.45 -2.49
CA LEU A 72 20.50 3.79 -1.71
C LEU A 72 21.08 2.54 -1.04
N GLY A 73 21.05 2.52 0.29
CA GLY A 73 21.41 1.37 1.10
C GLY A 73 20.29 0.31 1.11
N ILE A 74 20.69 -0.94 1.06
CA ILE A 74 19.77 -2.10 1.12
C ILE A 74 19.40 -2.42 2.56
N THR A 75 20.37 -2.41 3.48
CA THR A 75 20.18 -2.88 4.85
C THR A 75 19.19 -2.04 5.65
N GLY A 76 19.14 -0.73 5.41
CA GLY A 76 18.17 0.15 6.03
C GLY A 76 16.72 -0.19 5.66
N ILE A 77 16.48 -0.52 4.39
CA ILE A 77 15.14 -0.92 3.90
C ILE A 77 14.75 -2.28 4.47
N VAL A 78 15.68 -3.27 4.43
CA VAL A 78 15.45 -4.60 5.03
C VAL A 78 15.09 -4.49 6.50
N GLY A 79 15.81 -3.67 7.27
CA GLY A 79 15.53 -3.45 8.68
C GLY A 79 14.15 -2.82 8.92
N ALA A 80 13.82 -1.79 8.16
CA ALA A 80 12.53 -1.12 8.24
C ALA A 80 11.36 -2.06 7.92
N ASP A 81 11.50 -2.90 6.88
CA ASP A 81 10.50 -3.89 6.49
C ASP A 81 10.23 -4.90 7.61
N LEU A 82 11.29 -5.51 8.15
CA LEU A 82 11.17 -6.52 9.20
C LEU A 82 10.56 -5.93 10.48
N VAL A 83 11.04 -4.77 10.92
CA VAL A 83 10.49 -4.08 12.11
C VAL A 83 9.02 -3.72 11.90
N ARG A 84 8.66 -3.25 10.70
CA ARG A 84 7.27 -2.90 10.33
C ARG A 84 6.32 -4.09 10.44
N SER A 85 6.77 -5.32 10.21
CA SER A 85 5.92 -6.50 10.43
C SER A 85 5.47 -6.66 11.90
N GLY A 86 6.16 -6.00 12.85
CA GLY A 86 5.93 -6.11 14.27
C GLY A 86 6.45 -7.42 14.88
N LEU A 87 7.04 -8.30 14.08
CA LEU A 87 7.59 -9.58 14.52
C LEU A 87 9.09 -9.54 14.80
N PHE A 88 9.76 -8.44 14.45
CA PHE A 88 11.21 -8.30 14.61
C PHE A 88 11.57 -7.04 15.39
N ARG A 89 12.66 -7.16 16.14
CA ARG A 89 13.33 -6.05 16.83
C ARG A 89 14.77 -5.97 16.35
N GLN A 90 15.15 -4.83 15.80
CA GLN A 90 16.52 -4.62 15.33
C GLN A 90 17.48 -4.49 16.51
N VAL A 91 18.59 -5.23 16.42
CA VAL A 91 19.70 -5.15 17.38
C VAL A 91 20.77 -4.20 16.82
N ASP A 92 21.33 -3.36 17.68
CA ASP A 92 22.38 -2.41 17.29
C ASP A 92 23.65 -3.13 16.83
N THR A 93 24.15 -2.74 15.66
CA THR A 93 25.37 -3.25 15.04
C THR A 93 26.53 -2.26 15.11
N THR A 94 26.38 -1.13 15.80
CA THR A 94 27.41 -0.11 15.97
C THR A 94 28.61 -0.68 16.71
N GLY A 95 29.83 -0.31 16.27
CA GLY A 95 31.09 -0.72 16.91
C GLY A 95 31.51 -2.18 16.66
N VAL A 96 30.81 -2.91 15.77
CA VAL A 96 31.27 -4.24 15.34
C VAL A 96 32.43 -4.09 14.39
N ALA A 97 33.62 -4.61 14.79
CA ALA A 97 34.83 -4.59 14.00
C ALA A 97 35.67 -5.88 14.26
N PRO A 98 36.13 -6.61 13.24
CA PRO A 98 35.74 -6.43 11.84
C PRO A 98 34.28 -6.78 11.59
N ARG A 99 33.63 -6.12 10.61
CA ARG A 99 32.24 -6.45 10.22
C ARG A 99 32.22 -7.77 9.46
N PRO A 100 31.39 -8.75 9.86
CA PRO A 100 31.25 -9.98 9.10
C PRO A 100 30.56 -9.69 7.76
N VAL A 101 31.01 -10.33 6.70
CA VAL A 101 30.48 -10.19 5.32
C VAL A 101 29.82 -11.48 4.85
N ARG A 102 30.29 -12.63 5.32
CA ARG A 102 29.84 -13.98 4.97
C ARG A 102 29.36 -14.72 6.21
N ALA A 103 28.59 -15.78 6.00
CA ALA A 103 28.03 -16.57 7.11
C ALA A 103 29.12 -17.13 8.03
N GLU A 104 30.25 -17.58 7.46
CA GLU A 104 31.42 -18.11 8.19
C GLU A 104 32.16 -17.07 9.05
N ASP A 105 31.97 -15.79 8.74
CA ASP A 105 32.54 -14.68 9.54
C ASP A 105 31.71 -14.39 10.80
N VAL A 106 30.48 -14.93 10.89
CA VAL A 106 29.54 -14.67 11.99
C VAL A 106 29.89 -15.55 13.20
N ARG A 107 30.43 -14.93 14.24
CA ARG A 107 30.67 -15.61 15.54
C ARG A 107 29.37 -15.56 16.36
N ALA A 108 28.62 -16.64 16.33
CA ALA A 108 27.27 -16.70 16.95
C ALA A 108 27.25 -16.28 18.44
N ALA A 109 28.33 -16.66 19.21
CA ALA A 109 28.41 -16.27 20.62
C ALA A 109 28.46 -14.76 20.83
N ASP A 110 29.18 -14.03 19.98
CA ASP A 110 29.32 -12.55 20.08
C ASP A 110 27.98 -11.86 19.81
N TRP A 111 27.22 -12.38 18.84
CA TRP A 111 25.91 -11.83 18.49
C TRP A 111 24.84 -12.16 19.54
N ARG A 112 24.88 -13.36 20.11
CA ARG A 112 24.01 -13.71 21.24
C ARG A 112 24.30 -12.83 22.47
N ALA A 113 25.57 -12.54 22.74
CA ALA A 113 25.93 -11.61 23.81
C ALA A 113 25.41 -10.19 23.60
N ARG A 114 25.18 -9.79 22.34
CA ARG A 114 24.50 -8.53 21.95
C ARG A 114 22.98 -8.65 21.96
N GLY A 115 22.42 -9.83 22.23
CA GLY A 115 20.98 -10.08 22.26
C GLY A 115 20.37 -10.29 20.90
N ALA A 116 21.12 -10.75 19.88
CA ALA A 116 20.59 -11.10 18.57
C ALA A 116 20.41 -12.63 18.47
N ASP A 117 19.21 -13.04 18.02
CA ASP A 117 18.89 -14.45 17.72
C ASP A 117 19.20 -14.77 16.25
N ALA A 118 19.17 -13.78 15.37
CA ALA A 118 19.47 -13.89 13.95
C ALA A 118 20.40 -12.76 13.49
N VAL A 119 21.27 -13.06 12.52
CA VAL A 119 22.24 -12.11 11.95
C VAL A 119 22.16 -12.15 10.43
N VAL A 120 22.05 -10.97 9.82
CA VAL A 120 22.09 -10.77 8.37
C VAL A 120 23.41 -10.09 8.02
N VAL A 121 24.15 -10.68 7.09
CA VAL A 121 25.42 -10.16 6.56
C VAL A 121 25.38 -10.16 5.05
N GLY A 122 26.23 -9.38 4.39
CA GLY A 122 26.25 -9.35 2.93
C GLY A 122 27.25 -8.39 2.32
N SER A 123 27.23 -8.32 0.99
CA SER A 123 28.10 -7.44 0.20
C SER A 123 27.43 -6.96 -1.08
N MET A 124 27.88 -5.82 -1.57
CA MET A 124 27.49 -5.23 -2.86
C MET A 124 28.74 -5.02 -3.70
N ARG A 125 28.82 -5.68 -4.87
CA ARG A 125 30.00 -5.63 -5.75
C ARG A 125 29.60 -5.27 -7.18
N PRO A 126 30.24 -4.29 -7.81
CA PRO A 126 29.98 -4.00 -9.22
C PRO A 126 30.43 -5.17 -10.09
N THR A 127 29.69 -5.44 -11.14
CA THR A 127 30.03 -6.41 -12.19
C THR A 127 30.53 -5.68 -13.43
N ALA A 128 31.24 -6.39 -14.31
CA ALA A 128 31.85 -5.78 -15.51
C ALA A 128 30.83 -5.19 -16.49
N ASP A 129 29.57 -5.64 -16.44
CA ASP A 129 28.48 -5.18 -17.31
C ASP A 129 27.65 -4.00 -16.70
N GLY A 130 28.16 -3.37 -15.63
CA GLY A 130 27.52 -2.21 -14.99
C GLY A 130 26.36 -2.56 -14.05
N ARG A 131 26.12 -3.84 -13.79
CA ARG A 131 25.19 -4.31 -12.76
C ARG A 131 25.90 -4.41 -11.41
N VAL A 132 25.15 -4.81 -10.39
CA VAL A 132 25.65 -5.01 -9.03
C VAL A 132 25.24 -6.39 -8.54
N GLU A 133 26.24 -7.14 -8.10
CA GLU A 133 26.02 -8.37 -7.37
C GLU A 133 25.74 -8.03 -5.90
N VAL A 134 24.54 -8.35 -5.43
CA VAL A 134 24.12 -8.23 -4.04
C VAL A 134 24.04 -9.62 -3.44
N ARG A 135 24.91 -9.90 -2.49
CA ARG A 135 24.90 -11.16 -1.73
C ARG A 135 24.45 -10.90 -0.31
N PHE A 136 23.61 -11.80 0.22
CA PHE A 136 23.33 -11.81 1.63
C PHE A 136 23.28 -13.24 2.17
N ALA A 137 23.57 -13.36 3.47
CA ALA A 137 23.39 -14.58 4.23
C ALA A 137 22.61 -14.27 5.52
N LEU A 138 21.73 -15.19 5.91
CA LEU A 138 21.01 -15.19 7.18
C LEU A 138 21.55 -16.32 8.05
N VAL A 139 21.99 -16.00 9.25
CA VAL A 139 22.53 -16.94 10.23
C VAL A 139 21.63 -16.94 11.47
N ASP A 140 21.19 -18.12 11.90
CA ASP A 140 20.58 -18.35 13.22
C ASP A 140 21.69 -18.41 14.26
N ALA A 141 21.79 -17.38 15.11
CA ALA A 141 22.84 -17.31 16.13
C ALA A 141 22.57 -18.26 17.30
N VAL A 142 21.34 -18.72 17.49
CA VAL A 142 20.98 -19.69 18.55
C VAL A 142 21.39 -21.09 18.14
N LYS A 143 21.01 -21.51 16.92
CA LYS A 143 21.32 -22.85 16.37
C LYS A 143 22.71 -22.92 15.71
N GLN A 144 23.37 -21.78 15.54
CA GLN A 144 24.71 -21.65 14.91
C GLN A 144 24.72 -22.23 13.48
N MET A 145 23.68 -21.92 12.70
CA MET A 145 23.54 -22.44 11.34
C MET A 145 23.10 -21.36 10.36
N GLN A 146 23.53 -21.49 9.13
CA GLN A 146 23.06 -20.66 8.03
C GLN A 146 21.67 -21.09 7.60
N LEU A 147 20.70 -20.17 7.61
CA LEU A 147 19.32 -20.40 7.18
C LEU A 147 19.07 -20.08 5.71
N ALA A 148 19.82 -19.10 5.18
CA ALA A 148 19.75 -18.70 3.78
C ALA A 148 21.08 -18.09 3.31
N ALA A 149 21.39 -18.26 2.03
CA ALA A 149 22.39 -17.49 1.29
C ALA A 149 21.86 -17.29 -0.14
N VAL A 150 21.74 -16.04 -0.58
CA VAL A 150 21.20 -15.71 -1.88
C VAL A 150 22.06 -14.61 -2.53
N THR A 151 22.18 -14.71 -3.85
CA THR A 151 22.86 -13.72 -4.68
C THR A 151 21.89 -13.19 -5.73
N TYR A 152 21.81 -11.88 -5.84
CA TYR A 152 21.06 -11.17 -6.89
C TYR A 152 22.03 -10.38 -7.76
N THR A 153 21.83 -10.37 -9.07
CA THR A 153 22.55 -9.48 -9.99
C THR A 153 21.55 -8.49 -10.57
N VAL A 154 21.66 -7.23 -10.16
CA VAL A 154 20.62 -6.22 -10.37
C VAL A 154 21.22 -4.88 -10.81
N THR A 155 20.40 -4.01 -11.41
CA THR A 155 20.78 -2.62 -11.65
C THR A 155 20.57 -1.78 -10.38
N PRO A 156 21.23 -0.62 -10.23
CA PRO A 156 21.01 0.28 -9.08
C PRO A 156 19.54 0.70 -8.90
N ALA A 157 18.78 0.85 -9.99
CA ALA A 157 17.36 1.15 -9.94
C ALA A 157 16.49 0.05 -9.26
N GLN A 158 17.02 -1.18 -9.18
CA GLN A 158 16.34 -2.33 -8.58
C GLN A 158 16.72 -2.56 -7.10
N PHE A 159 17.59 -1.75 -6.50
CA PHE A 159 18.06 -1.96 -5.12
C PHE A 159 16.91 -2.00 -4.11
N ARG A 160 15.95 -1.09 -4.23
CA ARG A 160 14.80 -1.07 -3.35
C ARG A 160 13.97 -2.36 -3.45
N ALA A 161 13.62 -2.78 -4.66
CA ALA A 161 12.90 -4.03 -4.89
C ALA A 161 13.69 -5.26 -4.40
N THR A 162 15.03 -5.22 -4.53
CA THR A 162 15.92 -6.28 -4.01
C THR A 162 15.93 -6.30 -2.49
N ALA A 163 15.95 -5.14 -1.82
CA ALA A 163 15.86 -5.05 -0.36
C ALA A 163 14.56 -5.69 0.16
N HIS A 164 13.41 -5.37 -0.45
CA HIS A 164 12.14 -5.98 -0.10
C HIS A 164 12.14 -7.51 -0.29
N ARG A 165 12.75 -8.03 -1.39
CA ARG A 165 12.90 -9.47 -1.61
C ARG A 165 13.78 -10.13 -0.55
N ILE A 166 14.87 -9.48 -0.15
CA ILE A 166 15.74 -9.95 0.95
C ILE A 166 14.94 -10.02 2.25
N ALA A 167 14.16 -8.98 2.56
CA ALA A 167 13.27 -8.98 3.72
C ALA A 167 12.23 -10.10 3.67
N ASP A 168 11.63 -10.38 2.50
CA ASP A 168 10.70 -11.49 2.31
C ASP A 168 11.35 -12.84 2.62
N VAL A 169 12.56 -13.08 2.11
CA VAL A 169 13.31 -14.34 2.40
C VAL A 169 13.63 -14.48 3.88
N ILE A 170 14.09 -13.41 4.52
CA ILE A 170 14.41 -13.41 5.96
C ILE A 170 13.15 -13.70 6.77
N TYR A 171 12.06 -13.01 6.44
CA TYR A 171 10.76 -13.19 7.09
C TYR A 171 10.29 -14.64 6.99
N GLU A 172 10.30 -15.22 5.78
CA GLU A 172 9.85 -16.59 5.55
C GLU A 172 10.73 -17.62 6.29
N LYS A 173 12.06 -17.45 6.30
CA LYS A 173 12.97 -18.36 6.98
C LYS A 173 12.82 -18.35 8.49
N LEU A 174 12.46 -17.22 9.09
CA LEU A 174 12.35 -17.07 10.54
C LEU A 174 10.94 -17.29 11.08
N THR A 175 9.91 -17.09 10.27
CA THR A 175 8.50 -17.21 10.71
C THR A 175 7.76 -18.39 10.10
N GLY A 176 8.23 -18.91 8.97
CA GLY A 176 7.54 -19.94 8.18
C GLY A 176 6.43 -19.38 7.25
N ASP A 177 6.07 -18.11 7.39
CA ASP A 177 5.08 -17.45 6.54
C ASP A 177 5.78 -16.70 5.40
N LYS A 178 5.12 -16.58 4.24
CA LYS A 178 5.67 -15.79 3.13
C LYS A 178 5.76 -14.32 3.50
N GLY A 179 6.88 -13.67 3.14
CA GLY A 179 7.02 -12.23 3.20
C GLY A 179 6.10 -11.54 2.17
N VAL A 180 5.73 -10.29 2.45
CA VAL A 180 4.87 -9.48 1.57
C VAL A 180 5.47 -8.10 1.29
N PHE A 181 6.73 -7.88 1.63
CA PHE A 181 7.39 -6.59 1.51
C PHE A 181 7.64 -6.20 0.04
N SER A 182 7.87 -7.18 -0.84
CA SER A 182 8.01 -6.97 -2.29
C SER A 182 6.69 -6.82 -3.04
N THR A 183 5.55 -6.84 -2.34
CA THR A 183 4.24 -6.60 -2.94
C THR A 183 3.99 -5.10 -3.16
N ARG A 184 2.89 -4.77 -3.81
CA ARG A 184 2.44 -3.39 -4.05
C ARG A 184 1.08 -3.15 -3.41
N ILE A 185 0.81 -1.88 -3.10
CA ILE A 185 -0.51 -1.41 -2.70
C ILE A 185 -1.04 -0.41 -3.71
N ALA A 186 -2.36 -0.40 -3.90
CA ALA A 186 -3.06 0.68 -4.59
C ALA A 186 -3.89 1.45 -3.57
N TYR A 187 -4.04 2.76 -3.78
CA TYR A 187 -4.87 3.62 -2.94
C TYR A 187 -5.27 4.87 -3.69
N ILE A 188 -6.28 5.55 -3.18
CA ILE A 188 -6.78 6.79 -3.77
C ILE A 188 -6.40 7.95 -2.85
N THR A 189 -5.84 9.01 -3.45
CA THR A 189 -5.65 10.29 -2.77
C THR A 189 -6.70 11.29 -3.24
N LYS A 190 -7.09 12.20 -2.32
CA LYS A 190 -7.92 13.35 -2.61
C LYS A 190 -7.25 14.61 -2.10
N GLN A 191 -7.04 15.57 -3.00
CA GLN A 191 -6.51 16.89 -2.66
C GLN A 191 -7.38 17.98 -3.36
N GLY A 192 -8.21 18.65 -2.59
CA GLY A 192 -9.22 19.53 -3.16
C GLY A 192 -10.22 18.75 -4.03
N ALA A 193 -10.35 19.16 -5.30
CA ALA A 193 -11.18 18.47 -6.30
C ALA A 193 -10.43 17.36 -7.07
N ARG A 194 -9.13 17.18 -6.83
CA ARG A 194 -8.30 16.22 -7.57
C ARG A 194 -8.27 14.88 -6.84
N TYR A 195 -8.58 13.83 -7.58
CA TYR A 195 -8.45 12.43 -7.16
C TYR A 195 -7.36 11.75 -7.97
N GLU A 196 -6.55 10.93 -7.33
CA GLU A 196 -5.53 10.14 -7.99
C GLU A 196 -5.55 8.70 -7.47
N LEU A 197 -5.53 7.73 -8.38
CA LEU A 197 -5.27 6.34 -8.07
C LEU A 197 -3.76 6.12 -8.14
N HIS A 198 -3.17 5.76 -7.02
CA HIS A 198 -1.75 5.48 -6.89
C HIS A 198 -1.47 3.99 -6.80
N VAL A 199 -0.31 3.60 -7.29
CA VAL A 199 0.34 2.31 -7.01
C VAL A 199 1.69 2.63 -6.35
N ALA A 200 1.98 1.95 -5.24
CA ALA A 200 3.21 2.11 -4.48
C ALA A 200 3.75 0.75 -4.00
N ASP A 201 4.98 0.72 -3.52
CA ASP A 201 5.51 -0.42 -2.76
C ASP A 201 4.66 -0.63 -1.49
N ALA A 202 4.69 -1.83 -0.91
CA ALA A 202 3.87 -2.17 0.28
C ALA A 202 4.16 -1.27 1.50
N ASP A 203 5.32 -0.62 1.53
CA ASP A 203 5.69 0.35 2.55
C ASP A 203 5.30 1.80 2.21
N GLY A 204 4.57 2.01 1.11
CA GLY A 204 4.16 3.32 0.62
C GLY A 204 5.24 4.07 -0.18
N GLY A 205 6.42 3.48 -0.37
CA GLY A 205 7.48 4.04 -1.21
C GLY A 205 7.16 4.00 -2.71
N ASN A 206 7.90 4.77 -3.51
CA ASN A 206 7.74 4.86 -4.97
C ASN A 206 6.29 5.06 -5.46
N PRO A 207 5.50 5.97 -4.88
CA PRO A 207 4.12 6.16 -5.32
C PRO A 207 4.07 6.68 -6.75
N GLN A 208 3.24 6.05 -7.57
CA GLN A 208 2.99 6.45 -8.96
C GLN A 208 1.49 6.66 -9.16
N ALA A 209 1.09 7.87 -9.57
CA ALA A 209 -0.27 8.14 -9.98
C ALA A 209 -0.52 7.49 -11.35
N ILE A 210 -1.38 6.48 -11.40
CA ILE A 210 -1.73 5.76 -12.64
C ILE A 210 -3.00 6.31 -13.28
N VAL A 211 -3.86 6.98 -12.50
CA VAL A 211 -5.07 7.68 -12.97
C VAL A 211 -5.18 8.99 -12.21
N THR A 212 -5.51 10.06 -12.91
CA THR A 212 -5.87 11.36 -12.34
C THR A 212 -7.24 11.78 -12.84
N SER A 213 -8.11 12.27 -11.95
CA SER A 213 -9.47 12.71 -12.26
C SER A 213 -9.88 13.88 -11.36
N ASN A 214 -10.75 14.77 -11.88
CA ASN A 214 -11.44 15.77 -11.07
C ASN A 214 -12.77 15.25 -10.49
N GLU A 215 -13.12 14.01 -10.80
CA GLU A 215 -14.29 13.31 -10.26
C GLU A 215 -13.81 12.13 -9.40
N PRO A 216 -14.63 11.64 -8.47
CA PRO A 216 -14.24 10.55 -7.59
C PRO A 216 -13.76 9.29 -8.31
N LEU A 217 -12.69 8.70 -7.77
CA LEU A 217 -12.21 7.37 -8.06
C LEU A 217 -12.51 6.50 -6.83
N LEU A 218 -12.94 5.25 -7.03
CA LEU A 218 -13.37 4.34 -5.95
C LEU A 218 -12.98 2.89 -6.25
N SER A 219 -12.94 2.07 -5.20
CA SER A 219 -12.91 0.61 -5.22
C SER A 219 -11.83 -0.01 -6.15
N PRO A 220 -10.55 0.36 -5.99
CA PRO A 220 -9.49 -0.29 -6.74
C PRO A 220 -9.40 -1.78 -6.35
N ALA A 221 -9.19 -2.63 -7.35
CA ALA A 221 -9.08 -4.08 -7.19
C ALA A 221 -8.00 -4.64 -8.12
N TRP A 222 -7.00 -5.30 -7.55
CA TRP A 222 -5.91 -5.92 -8.29
C TRP A 222 -6.34 -7.20 -9.01
N SER A 223 -5.87 -7.39 -10.23
CA SER A 223 -5.91 -8.72 -10.87
C SER A 223 -4.94 -9.67 -10.14
N PRO A 224 -5.24 -10.98 -10.11
CA PRO A 224 -4.40 -11.96 -9.39
C PRO A 224 -2.96 -12.08 -9.90
N ASP A 225 -2.71 -11.63 -11.13
CA ASP A 225 -1.38 -11.59 -11.74
C ASP A 225 -0.61 -10.28 -11.45
N GLY A 226 -1.26 -9.31 -10.79
CA GLY A 226 -0.65 -8.02 -10.46
C GLY A 226 -0.38 -7.09 -11.64
N THR A 227 -0.88 -7.43 -12.85
CA THR A 227 -0.63 -6.64 -14.07
C THR A 227 -1.73 -5.62 -14.37
N ARG A 228 -2.92 -5.77 -13.76
CA ARG A 228 -4.09 -4.93 -14.02
C ARG A 228 -4.75 -4.48 -12.72
N ILE A 229 -5.41 -3.32 -12.78
CA ILE A 229 -6.27 -2.80 -11.71
C ILE A 229 -7.64 -2.48 -12.30
N ALA A 230 -8.70 -3.02 -11.70
CA ALA A 230 -10.06 -2.56 -11.90
C ALA A 230 -10.38 -1.45 -10.90
N TYR A 231 -11.13 -0.44 -11.30
CA TYR A 231 -11.56 0.65 -10.43
C TYR A 231 -12.82 1.31 -10.96
N VAL A 232 -13.50 2.08 -10.13
CA VAL A 232 -14.65 2.89 -10.48
C VAL A 232 -14.22 4.33 -10.71
N SER A 233 -14.69 4.95 -11.79
CA SER A 233 -14.51 6.38 -12.05
C SER A 233 -15.86 7.05 -12.32
N LEU A 234 -16.04 8.25 -11.76
CA LEU A 234 -17.19 9.10 -11.99
C LEU A 234 -16.93 10.18 -13.06
N GLU A 235 -15.87 10.09 -13.85
CA GLU A 235 -15.49 11.08 -14.89
C GLU A 235 -16.63 11.36 -15.88
N ASN A 236 -17.51 10.39 -16.14
CA ASN A 236 -18.68 10.53 -16.99
C ASN A 236 -19.96 10.92 -16.21
N LYS A 237 -19.82 11.52 -15.03
CA LYS A 237 -20.93 11.93 -14.12
C LYS A 237 -21.80 10.77 -13.63
N LYS A 238 -21.35 9.54 -13.84
CA LYS A 238 -21.95 8.31 -13.31
C LYS A 238 -20.82 7.30 -13.01
N PRO A 239 -21.02 6.36 -12.07
CA PRO A 239 -20.05 5.31 -11.81
C PRO A 239 -19.88 4.37 -13.03
N VAL A 240 -18.67 4.21 -13.50
CA VAL A 240 -18.25 3.31 -14.57
C VAL A 240 -17.07 2.49 -14.08
N VAL A 241 -17.08 1.18 -14.33
CA VAL A 241 -15.94 0.31 -14.01
C VAL A 241 -14.96 0.26 -15.17
N TYR A 242 -13.70 0.54 -14.88
CA TYR A 242 -12.58 0.45 -15.81
C TYR A 242 -11.62 -0.64 -15.36
N VAL A 243 -10.88 -1.18 -16.32
CA VAL A 243 -9.69 -2.01 -16.10
C VAL A 243 -8.51 -1.35 -16.79
N GLN A 244 -7.44 -1.13 -16.05
CA GLN A 244 -6.20 -0.55 -16.55
C GLN A 244 -5.06 -1.55 -16.46
N ASN A 245 -4.31 -1.72 -17.55
CA ASN A 245 -3.06 -2.46 -17.57
C ASN A 245 -1.93 -1.55 -17.07
N LEU A 246 -1.14 -2.02 -16.12
CA LEU A 246 -0.11 -1.21 -15.45
C LEU A 246 1.16 -1.06 -16.27
N ASP A 247 1.49 -2.06 -17.10
CA ASP A 247 2.72 -2.05 -17.91
C ASP A 247 2.57 -1.14 -19.13
N THR A 248 1.38 -1.15 -19.76
CA THR A 248 1.11 -0.38 -20.97
C THR A 248 0.37 0.93 -20.73
N GLY A 249 -0.19 1.14 -19.52
CA GLY A 249 -1.08 2.26 -19.22
C GLY A 249 -2.44 2.20 -19.94
N ARG A 250 -2.71 1.14 -20.76
CA ARG A 250 -3.95 1.03 -21.54
C ARG A 250 -5.13 0.77 -20.63
N ARG A 251 -6.17 1.58 -20.78
CA ARG A 251 -7.43 1.51 -20.04
C ARG A 251 -8.57 1.07 -20.95
N GLN A 252 -9.45 0.19 -20.43
CA GLN A 252 -10.67 -0.23 -21.12
C GLN A 252 -11.88 -0.08 -20.18
N VAL A 253 -13.05 0.18 -20.74
CA VAL A 253 -14.33 0.13 -20.04
C VAL A 253 -14.71 -1.33 -19.82
N LEU A 254 -14.93 -1.72 -18.56
CA LEU A 254 -15.42 -3.05 -18.21
C LEU A 254 -16.95 -3.07 -18.10
N ALA A 255 -17.53 -2.12 -17.36
CA ALA A 255 -18.97 -2.02 -17.15
C ALA A 255 -19.43 -0.56 -17.18
N ASN A 256 -20.35 -0.26 -18.11
CA ASN A 256 -20.97 1.06 -18.29
C ASN A 256 -22.46 0.92 -18.60
N PHE A 257 -23.17 0.15 -17.76
CA PHE A 257 -24.60 -0.07 -17.90
C PHE A 257 -25.39 1.10 -17.32
N ARG A 258 -26.71 1.13 -17.58
CA ARG A 258 -27.64 2.10 -16.97
C ARG A 258 -27.52 2.02 -15.44
N GLY A 259 -27.54 3.17 -14.77
CA GLY A 259 -27.41 3.28 -13.32
C GLY A 259 -25.98 3.15 -12.82
N SER A 260 -25.81 2.62 -11.60
CA SER A 260 -24.51 2.45 -10.96
C SER A 260 -23.81 1.18 -11.43
N ASN A 261 -22.49 1.28 -11.60
CA ASN A 261 -21.58 0.19 -11.91
C ASN A 261 -20.42 0.29 -10.91
N SER A 262 -20.30 -0.64 -9.96
CA SER A 262 -19.42 -0.47 -8.80
C SER A 262 -18.83 -1.77 -8.28
N ALA A 263 -17.96 -1.67 -7.27
CA ALA A 263 -17.40 -2.75 -6.46
C ALA A 263 -16.85 -3.94 -7.29
N PRO A 264 -15.89 -3.70 -8.20
CA PRO A 264 -15.29 -4.80 -8.98
C PRO A 264 -14.49 -5.74 -8.09
N ALA A 265 -14.64 -7.05 -8.31
CA ALA A 265 -13.88 -8.09 -7.62
C ALA A 265 -13.40 -9.14 -8.64
N TRP A 266 -12.10 -9.35 -8.74
CA TRP A 266 -11.51 -10.31 -9.66
C TRP A 266 -11.71 -11.75 -9.20
N SER A 267 -12.00 -12.64 -10.13
CA SER A 267 -11.90 -14.09 -9.91
C SER A 267 -10.43 -14.50 -9.73
N PRO A 268 -10.13 -15.57 -8.94
CA PRO A 268 -8.76 -16.01 -8.69
C PRO A 268 -7.98 -16.40 -9.94
N ASP A 269 -8.66 -16.81 -11.01
CA ASP A 269 -8.06 -17.14 -12.32
C ASP A 269 -7.80 -15.91 -13.21
N GLY A 270 -8.25 -14.70 -12.78
CA GLY A 270 -8.08 -13.44 -13.51
C GLY A 270 -8.87 -13.33 -14.82
N ARG A 271 -9.81 -14.26 -15.09
CA ARG A 271 -10.59 -14.30 -16.33
C ARG A 271 -11.90 -13.53 -16.24
N ARG A 272 -12.43 -13.38 -15.02
CA ARG A 272 -13.74 -12.76 -14.80
C ARG A 272 -13.70 -11.80 -13.60
N LEU A 273 -14.70 -10.94 -13.54
CA LEU A 273 -14.95 -10.09 -12.38
C LEU A 273 -16.41 -10.23 -11.96
N ILE A 274 -16.67 -10.01 -10.67
CA ILE A 274 -18.00 -9.67 -10.19
C ILE A 274 -18.06 -8.16 -10.06
N VAL A 275 -19.17 -7.58 -10.51
CA VAL A 275 -19.49 -6.15 -10.36
C VAL A 275 -20.89 -6.00 -9.77
N THR A 276 -21.11 -4.92 -9.05
CA THR A 276 -22.45 -4.53 -8.59
C THR A 276 -23.08 -3.60 -9.61
N LEU A 277 -24.22 -3.99 -10.17
CA LEU A 277 -24.97 -3.19 -11.15
C LEU A 277 -26.39 -2.89 -10.66
N THR A 278 -26.89 -1.69 -10.99
CA THR A 278 -28.29 -1.30 -10.72
C THR A 278 -29.14 -1.22 -12.01
N LYS A 279 -28.66 -1.81 -13.11
CA LYS A 279 -29.29 -1.72 -14.44
C LYS A 279 -30.72 -2.27 -14.51
N ASP A 280 -31.05 -3.22 -13.65
CA ASP A 280 -32.36 -3.90 -13.60
C ASP A 280 -33.16 -3.51 -12.34
N GLY A 281 -32.85 -2.37 -11.69
CA GLY A 281 -33.51 -1.88 -10.49
C GLY A 281 -32.56 -1.75 -9.30
N GLY A 282 -32.68 -2.62 -8.28
CA GLY A 282 -31.80 -2.63 -7.09
C GLY A 282 -30.38 -3.08 -7.39
N SER A 283 -29.46 -2.85 -6.44
CA SER A 283 -28.06 -3.30 -6.53
C SER A 283 -27.96 -4.81 -6.50
N GLN A 284 -27.40 -5.41 -7.54
CA GLN A 284 -27.27 -6.85 -7.69
C GLN A 284 -25.88 -7.23 -8.22
N LEU A 285 -25.47 -8.47 -7.97
CA LEU A 285 -24.17 -9.00 -8.39
C LEU A 285 -24.25 -9.59 -9.80
N PHE A 286 -23.34 -9.17 -10.65
CA PHE A 286 -23.17 -9.69 -12.01
C PHE A 286 -21.75 -10.20 -12.22
N LEU A 287 -21.64 -11.35 -12.88
CA LEU A 287 -20.39 -11.87 -13.40
C LEU A 287 -20.15 -11.31 -14.81
N ILE A 288 -18.94 -10.88 -15.08
CA ILE A 288 -18.53 -10.32 -16.37
C ILE A 288 -17.13 -10.84 -16.73
N ASN A 289 -16.88 -11.14 -17.99
CA ASN A 289 -15.53 -11.48 -18.46
C ASN A 289 -14.58 -10.29 -18.35
N ALA A 290 -13.29 -10.53 -18.16
CA ALA A 290 -12.30 -9.47 -18.02
C ALA A 290 -12.16 -8.56 -19.26
N ASP A 291 -12.71 -8.97 -20.40
CA ASP A 291 -12.83 -8.18 -21.63
C ASP A 291 -14.13 -7.35 -21.73
N GLY A 292 -15.01 -7.45 -20.72
CA GLY A 292 -16.29 -6.75 -20.68
C GLY A 292 -17.46 -7.49 -21.32
N THR A 293 -17.26 -8.69 -21.83
CA THR A 293 -18.30 -9.54 -22.44
C THR A 293 -18.95 -10.48 -21.42
N GLY A 294 -19.99 -11.22 -21.80
CA GLY A 294 -20.55 -12.34 -21.03
C GLY A 294 -21.19 -11.95 -19.71
N VAL A 295 -21.92 -10.83 -19.67
CA VAL A 295 -22.56 -10.31 -18.46
C VAL A 295 -23.72 -11.22 -18.02
N THR A 296 -23.59 -11.82 -16.83
CA THR A 296 -24.57 -12.75 -16.27
C THR A 296 -24.89 -12.36 -14.82
N ARG A 297 -26.18 -12.25 -14.50
CA ARG A 297 -26.62 -12.03 -13.11
C ARG A 297 -26.34 -13.28 -12.27
N LEU A 298 -25.67 -13.12 -11.12
CA LEU A 298 -25.28 -14.25 -10.27
C LEU A 298 -26.43 -14.82 -9.44
N LEU A 299 -27.26 -13.92 -8.89
CA LEU A 299 -28.42 -14.30 -8.10
C LEU A 299 -29.49 -13.22 -8.20
N SER A 300 -30.73 -13.58 -7.85
CA SER A 300 -31.85 -12.65 -7.73
C SER A 300 -32.29 -12.58 -6.29
N SER A 301 -32.35 -11.39 -5.74
CA SER A 301 -32.88 -11.14 -4.40
C SER A 301 -33.69 -9.83 -4.40
N PRO A 302 -34.66 -9.68 -3.48
CA PRO A 302 -35.39 -8.42 -3.31
C PRO A 302 -34.54 -7.33 -2.65
N GLY A 303 -33.40 -7.72 -2.00
CA GLY A 303 -32.53 -6.82 -1.29
C GLY A 303 -31.37 -6.30 -2.15
N ILE A 304 -30.54 -5.51 -1.51
CA ILE A 304 -29.26 -5.01 -2.05
C ILE A 304 -28.22 -6.11 -1.90
N ASP A 305 -27.59 -6.51 -3.00
CA ASP A 305 -26.43 -7.40 -3.02
C ASP A 305 -25.23 -6.63 -3.60
N THR A 306 -24.15 -6.50 -2.83
CA THR A 306 -23.00 -5.66 -3.21
C THR A 306 -21.68 -6.14 -2.60
N GLU A 307 -20.56 -5.51 -3.00
CA GLU A 307 -19.22 -5.67 -2.42
C GLU A 307 -18.74 -7.13 -2.36
N ALA A 308 -18.84 -7.80 -3.50
CA ALA A 308 -18.43 -9.19 -3.62
C ALA A 308 -16.92 -9.38 -3.39
N SER A 309 -16.56 -10.54 -2.84
CA SER A 309 -15.17 -11.02 -2.73
C SER A 309 -15.13 -12.52 -3.02
N PHE A 310 -14.36 -12.94 -4.03
CA PHE A 310 -14.18 -14.36 -4.27
C PHE A 310 -13.44 -15.03 -3.12
N MET A 311 -13.83 -16.28 -2.81
CA MET A 311 -12.98 -17.17 -2.03
C MET A 311 -11.77 -17.60 -2.87
N PRO A 312 -10.61 -17.90 -2.24
CA PRO A 312 -9.38 -18.26 -2.96
C PRO A 312 -9.51 -19.46 -3.90
N ASP A 313 -10.41 -20.39 -3.59
CA ASP A 313 -10.71 -21.57 -4.41
C ASP A 313 -11.55 -21.25 -5.67
N GLY A 314 -12.07 -20.03 -5.76
CA GLY A 314 -12.95 -19.59 -6.85
C GLY A 314 -14.32 -20.26 -6.90
N GLN A 315 -14.69 -21.09 -5.88
CA GLN A 315 -15.95 -21.83 -5.86
C GLN A 315 -17.06 -21.11 -5.13
N SER A 316 -16.72 -20.12 -4.33
CA SER A 316 -17.67 -19.35 -3.53
C SER A 316 -17.34 -17.86 -3.58
N VAL A 317 -18.34 -17.05 -3.26
CA VAL A 317 -18.27 -15.60 -3.21
C VAL A 317 -18.88 -15.12 -1.90
N LEU A 318 -18.16 -14.28 -1.18
CA LEU A 318 -18.67 -13.52 -0.05
C LEU A 318 -19.28 -12.21 -0.57
N PHE A 319 -20.35 -11.74 0.04
CA PHE A 319 -20.96 -10.48 -0.35
C PHE A 319 -21.79 -9.87 0.78
N THR A 320 -22.02 -8.59 0.68
CA THR A 320 -22.95 -7.84 1.56
C THR A 320 -24.36 -7.96 1.02
N SER A 321 -25.34 -8.28 1.90
CA SER A 321 -26.76 -8.29 1.53
C SER A 321 -27.65 -7.86 2.70
N ASP A 322 -28.71 -7.11 2.42
CA ASP A 322 -29.75 -6.73 3.37
C ASP A 322 -31.01 -7.60 3.27
N ARG A 323 -30.96 -8.73 2.53
CA ARG A 323 -32.07 -9.67 2.33
C ARG A 323 -32.73 -10.19 3.62
N GLY A 324 -32.01 -10.15 4.74
CA GLY A 324 -32.49 -10.50 6.07
C GLY A 324 -32.93 -9.31 6.92
N GLY A 325 -33.14 -8.12 6.31
CA GLY A 325 -33.60 -6.89 6.95
C GLY A 325 -32.48 -5.87 7.17
N THR A 326 -31.29 -6.27 7.61
CA THR A 326 -30.11 -5.39 7.79
C THR A 326 -28.91 -5.96 7.04
N PRO A 327 -27.94 -5.10 6.63
CA PRO A 327 -26.76 -5.54 5.92
C PRO A 327 -25.94 -6.56 6.73
N GLN A 328 -25.70 -7.71 6.13
CA GLN A 328 -24.94 -8.83 6.70
C GLN A 328 -24.08 -9.47 5.62
N ILE A 329 -23.10 -10.27 6.05
CA ILE A 329 -22.25 -11.03 5.14
C ILE A 329 -22.88 -12.36 4.83
N TYR A 330 -22.94 -12.67 3.55
CA TYR A 330 -23.42 -13.93 3.00
C TYR A 330 -22.37 -14.58 2.13
N ARG A 331 -22.46 -15.90 1.98
CA ARG A 331 -21.67 -16.72 1.06
C ARG A 331 -22.56 -17.34 0.01
N LEU A 332 -22.24 -17.12 -1.27
CA LEU A 332 -22.84 -17.80 -2.42
C LEU A 332 -21.90 -18.93 -2.85
N ARG A 333 -22.38 -20.16 -2.92
CA ARG A 333 -21.72 -21.28 -3.59
C ARG A 333 -22.08 -21.27 -5.06
N LEU A 334 -21.11 -21.06 -5.95
CA LEU A 334 -21.38 -20.84 -7.38
C LEU A 334 -21.96 -22.08 -8.09
N ALA A 335 -21.53 -23.29 -7.73
CA ALA A 335 -21.97 -24.52 -8.38
C ALA A 335 -23.42 -24.88 -8.03
N SER A 336 -23.84 -24.68 -6.77
CA SER A 336 -25.19 -25.07 -6.28
C SER A 336 -26.14 -23.89 -6.21
N ASN A 337 -25.67 -22.68 -6.42
CA ASN A 337 -26.41 -21.42 -6.24
C ASN A 337 -27.03 -21.25 -4.84
N THR A 338 -26.43 -21.91 -3.82
CA THR A 338 -26.89 -21.82 -2.43
C THR A 338 -26.29 -20.63 -1.72
N VAL A 339 -27.13 -19.91 -0.95
CA VAL A 339 -26.75 -18.73 -0.17
C VAL A 339 -26.81 -19.06 1.32
N GLU A 340 -25.75 -18.75 2.04
CA GLU A 340 -25.62 -18.96 3.48
C GLU A 340 -25.29 -17.62 4.16
N ARG A 341 -26.00 -17.26 5.24
CA ARG A 341 -25.64 -16.11 6.07
C ARG A 341 -24.49 -16.46 7.00
N LEU A 342 -23.48 -15.58 7.10
CA LEU A 342 -22.28 -15.80 7.90
C LEU A 342 -22.20 -14.94 9.16
N THR A 343 -22.79 -13.74 9.16
CA THR A 343 -22.78 -12.84 10.31
C THR A 343 -24.17 -12.72 10.92
N PHE A 344 -24.26 -12.81 12.24
CA PHE A 344 -25.52 -12.81 12.99
C PHE A 344 -25.55 -11.73 14.07
N GLU A 345 -24.39 -11.31 14.57
CA GLU A 345 -24.25 -10.26 15.56
C GLU A 345 -24.00 -8.91 14.91
N GLY A 346 -24.48 -7.84 15.56
CA GLY A 346 -24.39 -6.47 15.04
C GLY A 346 -25.45 -6.18 13.96
N GLY A 347 -25.91 -4.92 13.90
CA GLY A 347 -26.95 -4.50 12.97
C GLY A 347 -26.46 -4.16 11.57
N HIS A 348 -25.13 -4.12 11.32
CA HIS A 348 -24.57 -3.68 10.06
C HIS A 348 -23.18 -4.24 9.85
N ASN A 349 -23.07 -5.26 9.03
CA ASN A 349 -21.81 -5.91 8.64
C ASN A 349 -21.69 -5.86 7.11
N VAL A 350 -20.59 -5.27 6.60
CA VAL A 350 -20.40 -4.95 5.17
C VAL A 350 -18.95 -5.18 4.73
N SER A 351 -18.69 -5.04 3.43
CA SER A 351 -17.36 -5.04 2.81
C SER A 351 -16.52 -6.27 3.14
N PRO A 352 -17.01 -7.51 2.90
CA PRO A 352 -16.26 -8.71 3.19
C PRO A 352 -15.04 -8.84 2.28
N ARG A 353 -13.92 -9.35 2.84
CA ARG A 353 -12.75 -9.75 2.07
C ARG A 353 -12.30 -11.11 2.57
N ALA A 354 -12.29 -12.09 1.68
CA ALA A 354 -11.82 -13.44 2.00
C ALA A 354 -10.33 -13.42 2.40
N LEU A 355 -9.97 -14.20 3.40
CA LEU A 355 -8.56 -14.43 3.72
C LEU A 355 -7.91 -15.27 2.61
N PRO A 356 -6.68 -14.95 2.19
CA PRO A 356 -5.96 -15.69 1.15
C PRO A 356 -5.74 -17.19 1.46
N ASP A 357 -5.72 -17.56 2.75
CA ASP A 357 -5.60 -18.95 3.21
C ASP A 357 -6.95 -19.71 3.22
N GLY A 358 -8.04 -19.03 2.91
CA GLY A 358 -9.39 -19.60 2.87
C GLY A 358 -10.02 -19.91 4.22
N LYS A 359 -9.36 -19.57 5.36
CA LYS A 359 -9.83 -19.95 6.70
C LYS A 359 -10.87 -19.02 7.29
N GLY A 360 -11.08 -17.84 6.69
CA GLY A 360 -12.01 -16.85 7.22
C GLY A 360 -12.14 -15.64 6.29
N PHE A 361 -12.60 -14.55 6.86
CA PHE A 361 -12.76 -13.28 6.15
C PHE A 361 -12.68 -12.11 7.11
N VAL A 362 -12.28 -10.95 6.61
CA VAL A 362 -12.41 -9.67 7.29
C VAL A 362 -13.64 -8.93 6.76
N PHE A 363 -14.22 -8.06 7.59
CA PHE A 363 -15.38 -7.25 7.23
C PHE A 363 -15.43 -5.98 8.08
N VAL A 364 -16.26 -5.04 7.70
CA VAL A 364 -16.55 -3.83 8.47
C VAL A 364 -17.83 -4.04 9.28
N ARG A 365 -17.76 -3.83 10.59
CA ARG A 365 -18.92 -3.80 11.50
C ARG A 365 -19.18 -2.37 11.94
N ARG A 366 -20.44 -1.93 11.83
CA ARG A 366 -20.89 -0.69 12.46
C ARG A 366 -21.59 -1.00 13.77
N GLU A 367 -21.10 -0.39 14.85
CA GLU A 367 -21.69 -0.51 16.18
C GLU A 367 -21.53 0.81 16.94
N GLY A 368 -22.58 1.30 17.57
CA GLY A 368 -22.55 2.56 18.33
C GLY A 368 -22.10 3.78 17.53
N GLY A 369 -22.36 3.81 16.21
CA GLY A 369 -21.93 4.90 15.32
C GLY A 369 -20.45 4.81 14.87
N ARG A 370 -19.68 3.81 15.31
CA ARG A 370 -18.30 3.54 14.89
C ARG A 370 -18.26 2.43 13.86
N PHE A 371 -17.24 2.48 13.01
CA PHE A 371 -16.94 1.41 12.06
C PHE A 371 -15.62 0.76 12.50
N ALA A 372 -15.60 -0.56 12.60
CA ALA A 372 -14.43 -1.33 13.00
C ALA A 372 -14.15 -2.46 12.00
N ILE A 373 -12.88 -2.76 11.78
CA ILE A 373 -12.48 -3.96 11.04
C ILE A 373 -12.58 -5.16 11.98
N CYS A 374 -13.31 -6.17 11.54
CA CYS A 374 -13.47 -7.43 12.23
C CYS A 374 -12.91 -8.57 11.37
N ILE A 375 -12.49 -9.64 12.00
CA ILE A 375 -12.11 -10.91 11.35
C ILE A 375 -12.99 -12.03 11.91
N GLN A 376 -13.44 -12.92 11.02
CA GLN A 376 -14.21 -14.12 11.40
C GLN A 376 -13.54 -15.37 10.83
N ASP A 377 -13.35 -16.36 11.69
CA ASP A 377 -12.87 -17.69 11.33
C ASP A 377 -14.06 -18.58 10.92
N PHE A 378 -13.95 -19.36 9.82
CA PHE A 378 -15.03 -20.20 9.34
C PHE A 378 -15.27 -21.46 10.19
N ALA A 379 -14.20 -22.02 10.77
CA ALA A 379 -14.32 -23.27 11.55
C ALA A 379 -14.95 -23.02 12.91
N THR A 380 -14.49 -21.98 13.61
CA THR A 380 -14.96 -21.66 14.97
C THR A 380 -16.15 -20.68 14.97
N ARG A 381 -16.36 -19.98 13.85
CA ARG A 381 -17.32 -18.85 13.72
C ARG A 381 -17.06 -17.69 14.67
N GLN A 382 -15.92 -17.70 15.36
CA GLN A 382 -15.54 -16.61 16.26
C GLN A 382 -15.27 -15.34 15.47
N VAL A 383 -15.74 -14.21 16.01
CA VAL A 383 -15.49 -12.88 15.48
C VAL A 383 -14.59 -12.13 16.45
N GLN A 384 -13.48 -11.59 15.95
CA GLN A 384 -12.60 -10.72 16.69
C GLN A 384 -12.67 -9.31 16.09
N VAL A 385 -12.82 -8.29 16.95
CA VAL A 385 -12.70 -6.88 16.57
C VAL A 385 -11.23 -6.50 16.58
N LEU A 386 -10.69 -6.11 15.43
CA LEU A 386 -9.27 -5.79 15.26
C LEU A 386 -8.96 -4.32 15.52
N THR A 387 -9.92 -3.43 15.22
CA THR A 387 -9.71 -1.98 15.31
C THR A 387 -10.79 -1.29 16.13
N GLN A 388 -10.52 -0.06 16.56
CA GLN A 388 -11.41 0.71 17.44
C GLN A 388 -11.54 2.17 17.00
N GLY A 389 -11.21 2.47 15.75
CA GLY A 389 -11.31 3.82 15.19
C GLY A 389 -12.75 4.30 15.03
N PRO A 390 -12.96 5.58 14.76
CA PRO A 390 -14.29 6.13 14.53
C PRO A 390 -14.85 5.72 13.17
N LEU A 391 -13.99 5.59 12.15
CA LEU A 391 -14.34 5.29 10.76
C LEU A 391 -13.24 4.42 10.13
N ASP A 392 -13.20 3.14 10.50
CA ASP A 392 -12.29 2.16 9.90
C ASP A 392 -13.04 1.39 8.82
N GLU A 393 -12.66 1.56 7.55
CA GLU A 393 -13.39 1.03 6.40
C GLU A 393 -12.47 0.51 5.30
N SER A 394 -13.04 -0.10 4.26
CA SER A 394 -12.34 -0.58 3.06
C SER A 394 -11.15 -1.50 3.38
N PRO A 395 -11.32 -2.59 4.15
CA PRO A 395 -10.22 -3.50 4.47
C PRO A 395 -9.69 -4.20 3.22
N SER A 396 -8.37 -4.40 3.17
CA SER A 396 -7.70 -5.22 2.18
C SER A 396 -6.63 -6.07 2.82
N VAL A 397 -6.64 -7.36 2.54
CA VAL A 397 -5.79 -8.36 3.20
C VAL A 397 -4.50 -8.58 2.42
N ALA A 398 -3.37 -8.61 3.12
CA ALA A 398 -2.08 -9.00 2.53
C ALA A 398 -2.09 -10.46 2.06
N PRO A 399 -1.35 -10.81 0.99
CA PRO A 399 -1.38 -12.17 0.42
C PRO A 399 -1.00 -13.31 1.37
N ASN A 400 -0.29 -13.00 2.46
CA ASN A 400 0.04 -13.98 3.50
C ASN A 400 -1.00 -14.07 4.64
N ALA A 401 -2.12 -13.39 4.55
CA ALA A 401 -3.18 -13.32 5.56
C ALA A 401 -2.74 -12.77 6.94
N ARG A 402 -1.54 -12.15 7.05
CA ARG A 402 -1.00 -11.69 8.34
C ARG A 402 -1.24 -10.22 8.63
N LEU A 403 -1.46 -9.43 7.58
CA LEU A 403 -1.69 -7.98 7.69
C LEU A 403 -2.95 -7.58 6.91
N ILE A 404 -3.66 -6.61 7.43
CA ILE A 404 -4.81 -5.98 6.81
C ILE A 404 -4.53 -4.47 6.75
N ILE A 405 -4.58 -3.87 5.55
CA ILE A 405 -4.63 -2.42 5.42
C ILE A 405 -6.08 -1.97 5.29
N TYR A 406 -6.39 -0.80 5.79
CA TYR A 406 -7.73 -0.23 5.77
C TYR A 406 -7.67 1.30 5.75
N ALA A 407 -8.75 1.94 5.34
CA ALA A 407 -8.91 3.38 5.45
C ALA A 407 -9.35 3.74 6.87
N ALA A 408 -8.70 4.72 7.47
CA ALA A 408 -9.01 5.25 8.79
C ALA A 408 -9.06 6.77 8.77
N GLN A 409 -9.53 7.38 9.85
CA GLN A 409 -9.57 8.83 10.00
C GLN A 409 -8.73 9.28 11.18
N GLN A 410 -7.89 10.29 10.97
CA GLN A 410 -7.10 10.94 12.01
C GLN A 410 -7.18 12.47 11.86
N GLY A 411 -7.64 13.16 12.89
CA GLY A 411 -7.75 14.62 12.86
C GLY A 411 -8.63 15.16 11.74
N GLY A 412 -9.68 14.42 11.35
CA GLY A 412 -10.58 14.78 10.24
C GLY A 412 -10.03 14.44 8.85
N ARG A 413 -8.83 13.86 8.73
CA ARG A 413 -8.21 13.45 7.46
C ARG A 413 -8.25 11.95 7.29
N GLY A 414 -8.46 11.51 6.04
CA GLY A 414 -8.31 10.12 5.65
C GLY A 414 -6.83 9.72 5.66
N ILE A 415 -6.52 8.59 6.30
CA ILE A 415 -5.20 7.95 6.31
C ILE A 415 -5.37 6.46 5.96
N LEU A 416 -4.28 5.81 5.55
CA LEU A 416 -4.23 4.35 5.58
C LEU A 416 -3.70 3.89 6.94
N ALA A 417 -4.26 2.80 7.42
CA ALA A 417 -3.78 2.13 8.61
C ALA A 417 -3.61 0.63 8.33
N GLY A 418 -2.79 -0.02 9.13
CA GLY A 418 -2.56 -1.46 9.08
C GLY A 418 -2.80 -2.09 10.43
N VAL A 419 -3.31 -3.32 10.43
CA VAL A 419 -3.44 -4.13 11.64
C VAL A 419 -3.08 -5.58 11.31
N SER A 420 -2.36 -6.27 12.22
CA SER A 420 -2.15 -7.70 12.08
C SER A 420 -3.46 -8.48 12.27
N SER A 421 -3.54 -9.66 11.66
CA SER A 421 -4.75 -10.51 11.75
C SER A 421 -5.07 -10.97 13.17
N ASP A 422 -4.11 -10.90 14.10
CA ASP A 422 -4.30 -11.14 15.54
C ASP A 422 -4.60 -9.85 16.34
N GLY A 423 -4.62 -8.67 15.69
CA GLY A 423 -4.91 -7.37 16.29
C GLY A 423 -3.78 -6.74 17.11
N ARG A 424 -2.60 -7.39 17.23
CA ARG A 424 -1.53 -6.95 18.14
C ARG A 424 -0.64 -5.86 17.57
N VAL A 425 -0.37 -5.90 16.26
CA VAL A 425 0.45 -4.91 15.56
C VAL A 425 -0.44 -3.92 14.87
N LYS A 426 -0.20 -2.63 15.09
CA LYS A 426 -0.93 -1.53 14.44
C LYS A 426 0.05 -0.60 13.75
N GLN A 427 -0.30 -0.14 12.56
CA GLN A 427 0.51 0.75 11.74
C GLN A 427 -0.34 1.90 11.23
N ARG A 428 0.29 3.03 10.95
CA ARG A 428 -0.32 4.18 10.27
C ARG A 428 0.54 4.56 9.08
N LEU A 429 -0.09 4.75 7.94
CA LEU A 429 0.52 5.24 6.72
C LEU A 429 -0.05 6.62 6.45
N VAL A 430 0.67 7.65 6.82
CA VAL A 430 0.21 9.04 6.79
C VAL A 430 0.75 9.73 5.56
N SER A 431 -0.11 10.41 4.81
CA SER A 431 0.28 11.40 3.79
C SER A 431 0.13 12.81 4.36
N PRO A 432 1.17 13.64 4.37
CA PRO A 432 1.05 15.01 4.87
C PRO A 432 0.23 15.92 3.96
N ALA A 433 0.04 15.54 2.68
CA ALA A 433 -0.50 16.43 1.65
C ALA A 433 -1.94 16.15 1.21
N ALA A 434 -2.47 14.94 1.44
CA ALA A 434 -3.77 14.53 0.88
C ALA A 434 -4.54 13.59 1.82
N ASP A 435 -5.87 13.53 1.67
CA ASP A 435 -6.67 12.44 2.19
C ASP A 435 -6.35 11.16 1.43
N VAL A 436 -6.15 10.06 2.13
CA VAL A 436 -5.87 8.74 1.54
C VAL A 436 -7.00 7.78 1.88
N ARG A 437 -7.48 7.03 0.88
CA ARG A 437 -8.66 6.16 0.99
C ARG A 437 -8.54 4.92 0.14
N GLU A 438 -9.48 3.97 0.31
CA GLU A 438 -9.71 2.83 -0.58
C GLU A 438 -8.43 2.02 -0.85
N PRO A 439 -7.74 1.52 0.16
CA PRO A 439 -6.55 0.72 -0.07
C PRO A 439 -6.90 -0.63 -0.69
N ALA A 440 -6.03 -1.11 -1.58
CA ALA A 440 -6.07 -2.46 -2.11
C ALA A 440 -4.66 -3.06 -2.08
N TRP A 441 -4.47 -4.16 -1.38
CA TRP A 441 -3.21 -4.90 -1.36
C TRP A 441 -3.08 -5.74 -2.62
N GLY A 442 -1.95 -5.64 -3.30
CA GLY A 442 -1.66 -6.42 -4.51
C GLY A 442 -1.22 -7.85 -4.19
N PRO A 443 -1.20 -8.74 -5.20
CA PRO A 443 -0.74 -10.11 -5.04
C PRO A 443 0.77 -10.20 -4.83
N LEU A 444 1.25 -11.40 -4.45
CA LEU A 444 2.67 -11.71 -4.47
C LEU A 444 3.24 -11.53 -5.88
N PRO A 445 4.45 -10.98 -6.04
CA PRO A 445 5.13 -10.95 -7.33
C PRO A 445 5.36 -12.38 -7.85
N ARG A 446 5.23 -12.53 -9.18
CA ARG A 446 5.52 -13.79 -9.87
C ARG A 446 7.02 -14.01 -10.05
#